data_9f80de708b866f375c8e76ab6d1e3a77
#
_entry.id   9f80de708b866f375c8e76ab6d1e3a77
#
_cell.length_a   1.000
_cell.length_b   1.000
_cell.length_c   1.000
_cell.angle_alpha   90.00
_cell.angle_beta   90.00
_cell.angle_gamma   90.00
#
_symmetry.space_group_name_H-M   'P 1'
#
loop_
_entity.id
_entity.type
_entity.pdbx_description
1 polymer ?
#
loop_
_entity_poly.entity_id
_entity_poly.type
_entity_poly.pdbx_seq_one_letter_code
_entity_poly.pdbx_strand_id
1 'polypeptide(L)'
;DTIQSRGLGDVYKRQGKADMVACHPGWGCEKIISRHFEELGLGEFINPIKADYSAAMADIISRYKNGKSVLFYTWTPNWTVGTLKLGEDVVWIEAPFSETKVVSVPNATKSKLNMGFGVNDIRPAANVNFLKANPKVEKFLKKASIPLADIAAQNLKMNKGEKSEKAIKKHAEEWIKSNQKTFNSWIN
;
A
#
# COMPACT_ATOMS: atom_id res chain seq x y z
N ASP A 1 28.18 -10.87 15.41
CA ASP A 1 27.61 -11.18 14.09
C ASP A 1 26.11 -11.25 14.22
N THR A 2 25.47 -10.15 13.99
CA THR A 2 24.04 -9.97 14.20
C THR A 2 23.25 -10.47 12.99
N ILE A 3 22.04 -10.92 13.22
CA ILE A 3 21.04 -11.39 12.22
C ILE A 3 20.90 -10.40 11.02
N GLN A 4 21.26 -9.13 11.21
CA GLN A 4 21.30 -8.11 10.17
C GLN A 4 22.31 -8.39 9.03
N SER A 5 23.45 -9.04 9.30
CA SER A 5 24.48 -9.29 8.28
C SER A 5 24.13 -10.46 7.35
N ARG A 6 23.29 -11.42 7.78
CA ARG A 6 22.92 -12.59 6.97
C ARG A 6 21.85 -12.28 5.90
N GLY A 7 20.96 -11.33 6.16
CA GLY A 7 19.90 -10.93 5.22
C GLY A 7 20.40 -10.07 4.06
N LEU A 8 21.35 -9.20 4.31
CA LEU A 8 21.96 -8.34 3.29
C LEU A 8 22.91 -9.11 2.34
N GLY A 9 23.56 -10.17 2.83
CA GLY A 9 24.53 -10.93 2.03
C GLY A 9 23.97 -11.65 0.80
N ASP A 10 22.72 -12.07 0.81
CA ASP A 10 22.07 -12.74 -0.33
C ASP A 10 21.53 -11.74 -1.38
N VAL A 11 21.21 -10.52 -0.92
CA VAL A 11 20.78 -9.41 -1.77
C VAL A 11 21.98 -8.76 -2.48
N TYR A 12 23.17 -8.87 -1.91
CA TYR A 12 24.44 -8.33 -2.42
C TYR A 12 25.04 -9.11 -3.62
N LYS A 13 24.47 -10.23 -4.02
CA LYS A 13 25.08 -11.09 -5.06
C LYS A 13 24.98 -10.58 -6.50
N ARG A 14 24.19 -9.55 -6.75
CA ARG A 14 24.16 -8.85 -8.04
C ARG A 14 24.65 -7.41 -7.86
N GLN A 15 25.93 -7.16 -8.14
CA GLN A 15 26.55 -5.83 -8.13
C GLN A 15 26.73 -5.15 -6.76
N GLY A 16 26.62 -5.86 -5.62
CA GLY A 16 26.81 -5.25 -4.30
C GLY A 16 25.65 -4.38 -3.79
N LYS A 17 24.48 -4.36 -4.47
CA LYS A 17 23.31 -3.57 -4.08
C LYS A 17 22.10 -4.44 -3.74
N ALA A 18 21.28 -3.96 -2.82
CA ALA A 18 20.00 -4.57 -2.49
C ALA A 18 18.94 -4.27 -3.56
N ASP A 19 18.22 -5.27 -4.05
CA ASP A 19 17.07 -5.06 -4.92
C ASP A 19 15.86 -4.60 -4.11
N MET A 20 15.20 -3.53 -4.54
CA MET A 20 13.95 -3.02 -3.99
C MET A 20 12.87 -3.00 -5.08
N VAL A 21 11.78 -3.73 -4.91
CA VAL A 21 10.62 -3.53 -5.77
C VAL A 21 10.04 -2.14 -5.49
N ALA A 22 10.17 -1.26 -6.45
CA ALA A 22 9.74 0.13 -6.38
C ALA A 22 8.33 0.31 -6.96
N CYS A 23 7.96 1.55 -7.20
CA CYS A 23 6.67 1.91 -7.79
C CYS A 23 6.62 1.56 -9.28
N HIS A 24 5.42 1.19 -9.75
CA HIS A 24 5.18 0.98 -11.19
C HIS A 24 5.52 2.24 -11.99
N PRO A 25 6.20 2.11 -13.14
CA PRO A 25 6.51 3.26 -14.01
C PRO A 25 5.25 4.04 -14.39
N GLY A 26 5.32 5.37 -14.29
CA GLY A 26 4.24 6.28 -14.59
C GLY A 26 3.28 6.56 -13.43
N TRP A 27 3.39 5.87 -12.31
CA TRP A 27 2.64 6.23 -11.10
C TRP A 27 3.28 7.43 -10.37
N GLY A 28 2.48 8.19 -9.62
CA GLY A 28 2.97 9.35 -8.86
C GLY A 28 4.08 9.04 -7.87
N CYS A 29 4.05 7.86 -7.25
CA CYS A 29 5.08 7.38 -6.32
C CYS A 29 6.46 7.17 -6.98
N GLU A 30 6.52 6.93 -8.28
CA GLU A 30 7.81 6.76 -8.98
C GLU A 30 8.69 8.01 -8.85
N LYS A 31 8.11 9.19 -9.04
CA LYS A 31 8.84 10.46 -8.91
C LYS A 31 9.30 10.70 -7.46
N ILE A 32 8.45 10.37 -6.48
CA ILE A 32 8.77 10.53 -5.07
C ILE A 32 9.92 9.59 -4.68
N ILE A 33 9.86 8.32 -5.06
CA ILE A 33 10.92 7.35 -4.79
C ILE A 33 12.25 7.78 -5.46
N SER A 34 12.20 8.26 -6.70
CA SER A 34 13.42 8.76 -7.37
C SER A 34 14.06 9.91 -6.58
N ARG A 35 13.27 10.85 -6.05
CA ARG A 35 13.76 11.93 -5.19
C ARG A 35 14.29 11.42 -3.84
N HIS A 36 13.68 10.39 -3.23
CA HIS A 36 14.26 9.75 -2.04
C HIS A 36 15.64 9.19 -2.33
N PHE A 37 15.81 8.54 -3.48
CA PHE A 37 17.10 7.99 -3.88
C PHE A 37 18.17 9.06 -4.04
N GLU A 38 17.81 10.22 -4.61
CA GLU A 38 18.70 11.36 -4.75
C GLU A 38 19.04 11.97 -3.39
N GLU A 39 18.03 12.34 -2.60
CA GLU A 39 18.22 13.06 -1.32
C GLU A 39 18.95 12.20 -0.27
N LEU A 40 18.66 10.92 -0.21
CA LEU A 40 19.21 10.01 0.80
C LEU A 40 20.44 9.21 0.33
N GLY A 41 20.89 9.44 -0.92
CA GLY A 41 22.03 8.70 -1.50
C GLY A 41 21.80 7.20 -1.62
N LEU A 42 20.54 6.75 -1.71
CA LEU A 42 20.20 5.32 -1.66
C LEU A 42 20.71 4.53 -2.87
N GLY A 43 20.98 5.20 -3.98
CA GLY A 43 21.47 4.57 -5.21
C GLY A 43 22.83 3.87 -5.07
N GLU A 44 23.59 4.16 -4.03
CA GLU A 44 24.83 3.44 -3.71
C GLU A 44 24.57 2.04 -3.16
N PHE A 45 23.45 1.84 -2.46
CA PHE A 45 23.14 0.64 -1.69
C PHE A 45 21.96 -0.16 -2.24
N ILE A 46 21.05 0.49 -2.96
CA ILE A 46 19.76 -0.08 -3.39
C ILE A 46 19.58 0.09 -4.90
N ASN A 47 19.15 -0.98 -5.56
CA ASN A 47 18.74 -0.99 -6.95
C ASN A 47 17.19 -0.98 -7.03
N PRO A 48 16.53 0.12 -7.47
CA PRO A 48 15.09 0.17 -7.58
C PRO A 48 14.61 -0.57 -8.82
N ILE A 49 13.89 -1.67 -8.63
CA ILE A 49 13.27 -2.44 -9.71
C ILE A 49 11.96 -1.75 -10.10
N LYS A 50 11.93 -1.20 -11.31
CA LYS A 50 10.74 -0.56 -11.92
C LYS A 50 10.10 -1.55 -12.90
N ALA A 51 9.03 -2.20 -12.50
CA ALA A 51 8.34 -3.21 -13.30
C ALA A 51 6.82 -3.15 -13.05
N ASP A 52 6.05 -4.02 -13.70
CA ASP A 52 4.67 -4.24 -13.30
C ASP A 52 4.60 -4.64 -11.83
N TYR A 53 3.86 -3.85 -11.04
CA TYR A 53 3.85 -3.99 -9.60
C TYR A 53 3.36 -5.37 -9.13
N SER A 54 2.30 -5.90 -9.76
CA SER A 54 1.72 -7.18 -9.35
C SER A 54 2.66 -8.34 -9.65
N ALA A 55 3.33 -8.30 -10.80
CA ALA A 55 4.32 -9.31 -11.19
C ALA A 55 5.55 -9.26 -10.29
N ALA A 56 6.08 -8.06 -10.01
CA ALA A 56 7.22 -7.87 -9.13
C ALA A 56 6.91 -8.30 -7.68
N MET A 57 5.71 -8.02 -7.18
CA MET A 57 5.28 -8.46 -5.86
C MET A 57 5.08 -9.97 -5.76
N ALA A 58 4.72 -10.66 -6.85
CA ALA A 58 4.69 -12.13 -6.87
C ALA A 58 6.08 -12.73 -6.62
N ASP A 59 7.14 -12.13 -7.21
CA ASP A 59 8.53 -12.53 -6.95
C ASP A 59 8.93 -12.25 -5.49
N ILE A 60 8.60 -11.07 -4.94
CA ILE A 60 8.82 -10.74 -3.53
C ILE A 60 8.21 -11.77 -2.59
N ILE A 61 6.94 -12.14 -2.82
CA ILE A 61 6.24 -13.13 -1.99
C ILE A 61 6.90 -14.50 -2.10
N SER A 62 7.32 -14.89 -3.30
CA SER A 62 8.05 -16.14 -3.52
C SER A 62 9.39 -16.15 -2.79
N ARG A 63 10.18 -15.07 -2.88
CA ARG A 63 11.45 -14.91 -2.16
C ARG A 63 11.25 -14.99 -0.65
N TYR A 64 10.26 -14.27 -0.11
CA TYR A 64 9.93 -14.31 1.31
C TYR A 64 9.62 -15.73 1.78
N LYS A 65 8.74 -16.47 1.06
CA LYS A 65 8.40 -17.87 1.37
C LYS A 65 9.62 -18.81 1.35
N ASN A 66 10.65 -18.48 0.60
CA ASN A 66 11.91 -19.20 0.53
C ASN A 66 12.94 -18.70 1.57
N GLY A 67 12.52 -17.95 2.58
CA GLY A 67 13.38 -17.46 3.67
C GLY A 67 14.36 -16.36 3.24
N LYS A 68 14.11 -15.67 2.14
CA LYS A 68 14.95 -14.57 1.66
C LYS A 68 14.47 -13.24 2.22
N SER A 69 15.40 -12.34 2.52
CA SER A 69 15.09 -10.96 2.84
C SER A 69 14.51 -10.25 1.63
N VAL A 70 13.49 -9.42 1.87
CA VAL A 70 12.80 -8.67 0.82
C VAL A 70 12.69 -7.20 1.19
N LEU A 71 12.79 -6.33 0.19
CA LEU A 71 12.58 -4.89 0.30
C LEU A 71 11.66 -4.45 -0.83
N PHE A 72 10.58 -3.75 -0.49
CA PHE A 72 9.60 -3.33 -1.49
C PHE A 72 8.83 -2.10 -1.04
N TYR A 73 8.33 -1.35 -2.02
CA TYR A 73 7.35 -0.30 -1.82
C TYR A 73 5.94 -0.88 -1.75
N THR A 74 5.17 -0.42 -0.81
CA THR A 74 3.72 -0.68 -0.75
C THR A 74 3.01 0.46 -0.01
N TRP A 75 1.70 0.39 0.07
CA TRP A 75 0.87 1.39 0.74
C TRP A 75 -0.35 0.71 1.38
N THR A 76 -1.05 1.45 2.22
CA THR A 76 -2.33 1.02 2.79
C THR A 76 -3.43 1.98 2.31
N PRO A 77 -4.58 1.44 1.78
CA PRO A 77 -4.95 0.03 1.67
C PRO A 77 -4.41 -0.64 0.39
N ASN A 78 -3.85 -1.84 0.49
CA ASN A 78 -3.37 -2.65 -0.64
C ASN A 78 -3.52 -4.15 -0.31
N TRP A 79 -3.63 -5.00 -1.32
CA TRP A 79 -3.69 -6.45 -1.16
C TRP A 79 -2.40 -7.06 -0.58
N THR A 80 -1.27 -6.42 -0.81
CA THR A 80 0.04 -6.88 -0.35
C THR A 80 0.14 -6.95 1.17
N VAL A 81 -0.46 -5.99 1.89
CA VAL A 81 -0.47 -5.96 3.36
C VAL A 81 -1.38 -7.04 3.98
N GLY A 82 -2.26 -7.64 3.18
CA GLY A 82 -3.04 -8.82 3.56
C GLY A 82 -2.35 -10.14 3.25
N THR A 83 -1.30 -10.12 2.39
CA THR A 83 -0.50 -11.29 2.00
C THR A 83 0.77 -11.40 2.81
N LEU A 84 1.46 -10.27 3.01
CA LEU A 84 2.62 -10.13 3.91
C LEU A 84 2.16 -9.23 5.06
N LYS A 85 1.86 -9.84 6.19
CA LYS A 85 1.23 -9.18 7.34
C LYS A 85 2.20 -8.23 8.03
N LEU A 86 1.77 -7.00 8.20
CA LEU A 86 2.54 -5.98 8.92
C LEU A 86 2.67 -6.35 10.40
N GLY A 87 3.91 -6.34 10.90
CA GLY A 87 4.26 -6.70 12.27
C GLY A 87 4.50 -8.20 12.50
N GLU A 88 4.12 -9.07 11.55
CA GLU A 88 4.41 -10.51 11.58
C GLU A 88 5.47 -10.86 10.53
N ASP A 89 5.17 -10.62 9.26
CA ASP A 89 6.01 -10.97 8.12
C ASP A 89 6.96 -9.84 7.73
N VAL A 90 6.47 -8.62 7.77
CA VAL A 90 7.20 -7.41 7.35
C VAL A 90 6.90 -6.25 8.28
N VAL A 91 7.77 -5.23 8.25
CA VAL A 91 7.61 -4.00 9.03
C VAL A 91 7.83 -2.77 8.15
N TRP A 92 7.21 -1.67 8.51
CA TRP A 92 7.53 -0.37 7.91
C TRP A 92 8.92 0.10 8.36
N ILE A 93 9.71 0.58 7.42
CA ILE A 93 11.01 1.21 7.68
C ILE A 93 10.94 2.71 7.37
N GLU A 94 11.85 3.45 7.95
CA GLU A 94 11.96 4.89 7.76
C GLU A 94 12.57 5.23 6.39
N ALA A 95 11.97 6.24 5.72
CA ALA A 95 12.53 6.90 4.54
C ALA A 95 12.49 8.42 4.81
N PRO A 96 13.47 8.99 5.55
CA PRO A 96 13.39 10.32 6.15
C PRO A 96 13.55 11.46 5.13
N PHE A 97 12.60 11.56 4.20
CA PHE A 97 12.58 12.57 3.14
C PHE A 97 12.24 13.96 3.70
N SER A 98 12.98 14.99 3.30
CA SER A 98 12.92 16.35 3.89
C SER A 98 11.54 17.01 3.76
N GLU A 99 10.80 16.74 2.69
CA GLU A 99 9.48 17.32 2.44
C GLU A 99 8.36 16.69 3.25
N THR A 100 8.63 15.61 4.00
CA THR A 100 7.63 14.87 4.74
C THR A 100 7.85 14.94 6.25
N LYS A 101 6.80 14.69 7.02
CA LYS A 101 6.82 14.79 8.48
C LYS A 101 6.86 13.42 9.13
N VAL A 102 7.38 13.38 10.33
CA VAL A 102 7.29 12.23 11.22
C VAL A 102 5.84 12.01 11.63
N VAL A 103 5.36 10.78 11.50
CA VAL A 103 4.00 10.38 11.87
C VAL A 103 4.03 9.11 12.73
N SER A 104 2.96 8.89 13.50
CA SER A 104 2.79 7.62 14.23
C SER A 104 2.41 6.53 13.23
N VAL A 105 3.16 5.43 13.27
CA VAL A 105 2.99 4.31 12.32
C VAL A 105 2.91 3.00 13.12
N PRO A 106 1.79 2.28 13.06
CA PRO A 106 1.70 0.95 13.65
C PRO A 106 2.55 -0.05 12.86
N ASN A 107 3.02 -1.09 13.53
CA ASN A 107 3.80 -2.18 12.91
C ASN A 107 5.04 -1.69 12.15
N ALA A 108 5.76 -0.76 12.73
CA ALA A 108 6.98 -0.18 12.18
C ALA A 108 8.19 -0.46 13.09
N THR A 109 9.40 -0.21 12.58
CA THR A 109 10.65 -0.35 13.35
C THR A 109 10.74 0.59 14.54
N LYS A 110 10.01 1.72 14.51
CA LYS A 110 9.85 2.69 15.59
C LYS A 110 8.40 3.16 15.62
N SER A 111 7.90 3.63 16.76
CA SER A 111 6.52 4.12 16.92
C SER A 111 6.21 5.39 16.12
N LYS A 112 7.24 6.14 15.74
CA LYS A 112 7.14 7.35 14.91
C LYS A 112 8.21 7.29 13.84
N LEU A 113 7.81 7.42 12.58
CA LEU A 113 8.69 7.39 11.41
C LEU A 113 8.37 8.54 10.46
N ASN A 114 9.39 8.98 9.74
CA ASN A 114 9.20 9.68 8.47
C ASN A 114 9.11 8.62 7.36
N MET A 115 7.91 8.43 6.81
CA MET A 115 7.65 7.41 5.77
C MET A 115 8.09 7.84 4.37
N GLY A 116 8.57 9.07 4.20
CA GLY A 116 8.95 9.63 2.92
C GLY A 116 7.76 9.99 2.00
N PHE A 117 6.53 9.78 2.45
CA PHE A 117 5.31 10.08 1.71
C PHE A 117 4.34 10.87 2.58
N GLY A 118 3.62 11.80 1.96
CA GLY A 118 2.51 12.48 2.61
C GLY A 118 1.33 11.53 2.80
N VAL A 119 0.55 11.76 3.86
CA VAL A 119 -0.73 11.09 4.05
C VAL A 119 -1.72 11.64 3.01
N ASN A 120 -2.37 10.75 2.27
CA ASN A 120 -3.37 11.11 1.26
C ASN A 120 -4.77 10.73 1.73
N ASP A 121 -5.72 11.63 1.50
CA ASP A 121 -7.14 11.34 1.65
C ASP A 121 -7.66 10.59 0.43
N ILE A 122 -8.31 9.45 0.65
CA ILE A 122 -9.03 8.73 -0.41
C ILE A 122 -10.46 9.21 -0.40
N ARG A 123 -10.88 9.85 -1.50
CA ARG A 123 -12.19 10.48 -1.64
C ARG A 123 -12.91 10.01 -2.91
N PRO A 124 -14.25 9.86 -2.90
CA PRO A 124 -15.00 9.67 -4.13
C PRO A 124 -14.94 10.94 -4.98
N ALA A 125 -14.79 10.77 -6.30
CA ALA A 125 -14.88 11.85 -7.29
C ALA A 125 -16.16 11.68 -8.11
N ALA A 126 -16.90 12.77 -8.33
CA ALA A 126 -18.12 12.78 -9.11
C ALA A 126 -18.28 14.07 -9.92
N ASN A 127 -19.01 14.00 -11.03
CA ASN A 127 -19.32 15.16 -11.85
C ASN A 127 -20.19 16.17 -11.08
N VAL A 128 -19.81 17.45 -11.11
CA VAL A 128 -20.48 18.52 -10.34
C VAL A 128 -21.95 18.68 -10.74
N ASN A 129 -22.26 18.63 -12.05
CA ASN A 129 -23.65 18.77 -12.52
C ASN A 129 -24.50 17.57 -12.14
N PHE A 130 -23.92 16.37 -12.14
CA PHE A 130 -24.58 15.18 -11.65
C PHE A 130 -24.93 15.30 -10.15
N LEU A 131 -24.01 15.79 -9.32
CA LEU A 131 -24.25 15.98 -7.89
C LEU A 131 -25.33 17.02 -7.64
N LYS A 132 -25.33 18.15 -8.35
CA LYS A 132 -26.38 19.18 -8.27
C LYS A 132 -27.77 18.61 -8.59
N ALA A 133 -27.85 17.73 -9.59
CA ALA A 133 -29.11 17.08 -9.98
C ALA A 133 -29.52 15.94 -9.00
N ASN A 134 -28.57 15.44 -8.19
CA ASN A 134 -28.78 14.29 -7.32
C ASN A 134 -28.29 14.56 -5.87
N PRO A 135 -28.93 15.46 -5.11
CA PRO A 135 -28.44 15.89 -3.79
C PRO A 135 -28.38 14.77 -2.74
N LYS A 136 -29.22 13.75 -2.87
CA LYS A 136 -29.15 12.56 -2.00
C LYS A 136 -27.86 11.76 -2.23
N VAL A 137 -27.43 11.64 -3.49
CA VAL A 137 -26.17 10.98 -3.85
C VAL A 137 -24.99 11.79 -3.34
N GLU A 138 -25.04 13.11 -3.49
CA GLU A 138 -24.02 14.01 -2.94
C GLU A 138 -23.87 13.83 -1.42
N LYS A 139 -24.99 13.82 -0.69
CA LYS A 139 -25.01 13.60 0.76
C LYS A 139 -24.39 12.25 1.13
N PHE A 140 -24.75 11.20 0.41
CA PHE A 140 -24.20 9.85 0.60
C PHE A 140 -22.68 9.84 0.39
N LEU A 141 -22.18 10.34 -0.75
CA LEU A 141 -20.76 10.35 -1.07
C LEU A 141 -19.92 11.18 -0.08
N LYS A 142 -20.47 12.23 0.50
CA LYS A 142 -19.83 13.03 1.56
C LYS A 142 -19.71 12.29 2.90
N LYS A 143 -20.65 11.39 3.20
CA LYS A 143 -20.70 10.65 4.46
C LYS A 143 -20.01 9.28 4.39
N ALA A 144 -20.01 8.64 3.21
CA ALA A 144 -19.50 7.30 3.03
C ALA A 144 -18.03 7.20 3.43
N SER A 145 -17.72 6.33 4.38
CA SER A 145 -16.38 6.10 4.89
C SER A 145 -16.20 4.63 5.23
N ILE A 146 -15.37 3.93 4.48
CA ILE A 146 -15.07 2.52 4.68
C ILE A 146 -13.71 2.39 5.39
N PRO A 147 -13.59 1.57 6.46
CA PRO A 147 -12.31 1.32 7.11
C PRO A 147 -11.24 0.83 6.13
N LEU A 148 -10.01 1.32 6.26
CA LEU A 148 -8.90 0.93 5.38
C LEU A 148 -8.62 -0.58 5.39
N ALA A 149 -8.83 -1.23 6.54
CA ALA A 149 -8.69 -2.68 6.67
C ALA A 149 -9.69 -3.44 5.79
N ASP A 150 -10.93 -2.96 5.69
CA ASP A 150 -11.98 -3.59 4.86
C ASP A 150 -11.68 -3.40 3.37
N ILE A 151 -11.14 -2.23 2.99
CA ILE A 151 -10.68 -1.99 1.62
C ILE A 151 -9.49 -2.90 1.28
N ALA A 152 -8.52 -3.06 2.18
CA ALA A 152 -7.39 -3.96 1.98
C ALA A 152 -7.85 -5.43 1.83
N ALA A 153 -8.82 -5.87 2.66
CA ALA A 153 -9.42 -7.20 2.57
C ALA A 153 -10.15 -7.42 1.22
N GLN A 154 -10.87 -6.41 0.74
CA GLN A 154 -11.51 -6.46 -0.59
C GLN A 154 -10.47 -6.54 -1.71
N ASN A 155 -9.41 -5.74 -1.64
CA ASN A 155 -8.31 -5.79 -2.60
C ASN A 155 -7.64 -7.18 -2.63
N LEU A 156 -7.51 -7.83 -1.48
CA LEU A 156 -6.97 -9.19 -1.39
C LEU A 156 -7.89 -10.22 -2.04
N LYS A 157 -9.21 -10.15 -1.87
CA LYS A 157 -10.18 -11.01 -2.57
C LYS A 157 -10.05 -10.86 -4.10
N MET A 158 -9.96 -9.61 -4.57
CA MET A 158 -9.78 -9.32 -6.01
C MET A 158 -8.45 -9.87 -6.54
N ASN A 159 -7.37 -9.75 -5.78
CA ASN A 159 -6.07 -10.31 -6.14
C ASN A 159 -6.12 -11.85 -6.22
N LYS A 160 -6.90 -12.50 -5.37
CA LYS A 160 -7.14 -13.96 -5.38
C LYS A 160 -8.09 -14.44 -6.50
N GLY A 161 -8.56 -13.53 -7.36
CA GLY A 161 -9.36 -13.86 -8.54
C GLY A 161 -10.84 -13.47 -8.45
N GLU A 162 -11.35 -13.04 -7.30
CA GLU A 162 -12.74 -12.60 -7.12
C GLU A 162 -12.97 -11.16 -7.62
N LYS A 163 -12.59 -10.88 -8.88
CA LYS A 163 -12.56 -9.54 -9.47
C LYS A 163 -13.63 -9.27 -10.54
N SER A 164 -14.54 -10.22 -10.78
CA SER A 164 -15.68 -9.97 -11.67
C SER A 164 -16.65 -8.96 -11.06
N GLU A 165 -17.36 -8.21 -11.89
CA GLU A 165 -18.39 -7.26 -11.44
C GLU A 165 -19.40 -7.92 -10.48
N LYS A 166 -19.85 -9.13 -10.84
CA LYS A 166 -20.76 -9.94 -10.01
C LYS A 166 -20.14 -10.25 -8.63
N ALA A 167 -18.86 -10.63 -8.57
CA ALA A 167 -18.18 -10.92 -7.31
C ALA A 167 -18.04 -9.65 -6.46
N ILE A 168 -17.61 -8.54 -7.06
CA ILE A 168 -17.44 -7.26 -6.36
C ILE A 168 -18.77 -6.77 -5.80
N LYS A 169 -19.87 -6.85 -6.58
CA LYS A 169 -21.21 -6.50 -6.13
C LYS A 169 -21.64 -7.36 -4.93
N LYS A 170 -21.45 -8.68 -5.00
CA LYS A 170 -21.72 -9.60 -3.90
C LYS A 170 -20.95 -9.21 -2.63
N HIS A 171 -19.65 -8.91 -2.74
CA HIS A 171 -18.84 -8.49 -1.60
C HIS A 171 -19.36 -7.18 -0.99
N ALA A 172 -19.78 -6.23 -1.81
CA ALA A 172 -20.37 -4.97 -1.32
C ALA A 172 -21.68 -5.22 -0.58
N GLU A 173 -22.56 -6.08 -1.09
CA GLU A 173 -23.81 -6.47 -0.44
C GLU A 173 -23.58 -7.17 0.91
N GLU A 174 -22.61 -8.09 0.96
CA GLU A 174 -22.19 -8.77 2.20
C GLU A 174 -21.64 -7.77 3.23
N TRP A 175 -20.80 -6.83 2.79
CA TRP A 175 -20.26 -5.79 3.65
C TRP A 175 -21.38 -4.90 4.22
N ILE A 176 -22.31 -4.43 3.39
CA ILE A 176 -23.47 -3.63 3.79
C ILE A 176 -24.30 -4.40 4.83
N LYS A 177 -24.58 -5.67 4.60
CA LYS A 177 -25.33 -6.52 5.53
C LYS A 177 -24.66 -6.61 6.90
N SER A 178 -23.33 -6.76 6.91
CA SER A 178 -22.54 -6.85 8.14
C SER A 178 -22.36 -5.50 8.84
N ASN A 179 -22.50 -4.38 8.10
CA ASN A 179 -22.29 -3.02 8.57
C ASN A 179 -23.54 -2.14 8.43
N GLN A 180 -24.72 -2.72 8.57
CA GLN A 180 -26.01 -2.07 8.29
C GLN A 180 -26.19 -0.75 9.03
N LYS A 181 -25.77 -0.67 10.30
CA LYS A 181 -25.86 0.57 11.11
C LYS A 181 -25.04 1.70 10.49
N THR A 182 -23.81 1.39 10.08
CA THR A 182 -22.91 2.34 9.43
C THR A 182 -23.49 2.79 8.09
N PHE A 183 -23.91 1.85 7.25
CA PHE A 183 -24.52 2.15 5.96
C PHE A 183 -25.77 3.02 6.10
N ASN A 184 -26.65 2.71 7.04
CA ASN A 184 -27.87 3.51 7.30
C ASN A 184 -27.52 4.96 7.71
N SER A 185 -26.41 5.21 8.40
CA SER A 185 -25.98 6.56 8.76
C SER A 185 -25.55 7.40 7.55
N TRP A 186 -25.19 6.77 6.43
CA TRP A 186 -24.81 7.48 5.20
C TRP A 186 -26.01 7.89 4.34
N ILE A 187 -27.09 7.11 4.38
CA ILE A 187 -28.28 7.32 3.55
C ILE A 187 -29.39 8.14 4.26
N ASN A 188 -29.31 8.29 5.56
CA ASN A 188 -30.17 9.14 6.39
C ASN A 188 -29.42 10.45 6.76
#